data_d32513a13920276b8f3cc97dc575e87d
#
_entry.id   d32513a13920276b8f3cc97dc575e87d
#
_cell.length_a   1.000
_cell.length_b   1.000
_cell.length_c   1.000
_cell.angle_alpha   90.00
_cell.angle_beta   90.00
_cell.angle_gamma   90.00
#
_symmetry.space_group_name_H-M   'P 1'
#
loop_
_entity.id
_entity.type
_entity.pdbx_description
1 polymer ?
#
loop_
_entity_poly.entity_id
_entity_poly.type
_entity_poly.pdbx_seq_one_letter_code
_entity_poly.pdbx_strand_id
1 'polypeptide(L)'
;MPKAIFILQRKAGTTREECLTYWEGEQHTAIMRTMPGLAKWVQNHVISAPGEPACDGVGELWFESDEAMQSALNSPAMTAAVEDAKNFLDMEKTGLVIVEEKTVIG
;
A
#
# COMPACT_ATOMS: atom_id res chain seq x y z
N MET A 1 2.57 -1.00 17.45
CA MET A 1 2.56 -1.87 16.27
C MET A 1 3.37 -1.24 15.16
N PRO A 2 4.31 -1.95 14.55
CA PRO A 2 5.05 -1.40 13.41
C PRO A 2 4.14 -1.20 12.21
N LYS A 3 4.48 -0.22 11.38
CA LYS A 3 3.68 0.17 10.23
C LYS A 3 4.56 0.36 8.99
N ALA A 4 4.10 -0.19 7.88
CA ALA A 4 4.69 0.05 6.57
C ALA A 4 3.76 0.95 5.78
N ILE A 5 4.32 1.92 5.07
CA ILE A 5 3.55 2.84 4.23
C ILE A 5 4.00 2.68 2.79
N PHE A 6 3.04 2.42 1.90
CA PHE A 6 3.25 2.40 0.46
C PHE A 6 2.73 3.69 -0.14
N ILE A 7 3.59 4.36 -0.89
CA ILE A 7 3.24 5.60 -1.59
C ILE A 7 3.06 5.25 -3.05
N LEU A 8 1.81 5.22 -3.50
CA LEU A 8 1.43 4.65 -4.79
C LEU A 8 1.45 5.68 -5.90
N GLN A 9 2.13 5.33 -7.00
CA GLN A 9 2.10 6.09 -8.25
C GLN A 9 1.43 5.22 -9.31
N ARG A 10 0.41 5.75 -9.98
CA ARG A 10 -0.33 4.98 -10.97
C ARG A 10 0.51 4.62 -12.19
N LYS A 11 0.13 3.53 -12.83
CA LYS A 11 0.74 3.06 -14.06
C LYS A 11 0.54 4.09 -15.17
N ALA A 12 1.57 4.30 -16.00
CA ALA A 12 1.48 5.20 -17.14
C ALA A 12 0.32 4.81 -18.06
N GLY A 13 -0.41 5.79 -18.55
CA GLY A 13 -1.56 5.57 -19.43
C GLY A 13 -2.86 5.26 -18.70
N THR A 14 -2.87 5.27 -17.37
CA THR A 14 -4.08 5.06 -16.58
C THR A 14 -4.48 6.34 -15.86
N THR A 15 -5.76 6.43 -15.50
CA THR A 15 -6.25 7.54 -14.68
C THR A 15 -6.11 7.16 -13.20
N ARG A 16 -6.16 8.19 -12.33
CA ARG A 16 -6.18 7.93 -10.88
C ARG A 16 -7.38 7.06 -10.50
N GLU A 17 -8.54 7.35 -11.08
CA GLU A 17 -9.77 6.59 -10.81
C GLU A 17 -9.59 5.12 -11.14
N GLU A 18 -9.02 4.81 -12.32
CA GLU A 18 -8.75 3.42 -12.71
C GLU A 18 -7.80 2.74 -11.73
N CYS A 19 -6.73 3.43 -11.33
CA CYS A 19 -5.75 2.92 -10.39
C CYS A 19 -6.39 2.61 -9.04
N LEU A 20 -7.16 3.54 -8.49
CA LEU A 20 -7.76 3.39 -7.16
C LEU A 20 -8.89 2.35 -7.16
N THR A 21 -9.65 2.26 -8.25
CA THR A 21 -10.67 1.24 -8.40
C THR A 21 -10.06 -0.17 -8.40
N TYR A 22 -8.97 -0.35 -9.10
CA TYR A 22 -8.26 -1.64 -9.10
C TYR A 22 -7.72 -1.95 -7.70
N TRP A 23 -7.10 -0.96 -7.05
CA TRP A 23 -6.47 -1.13 -5.74
C TRP A 23 -7.45 -1.65 -4.69
N GLU A 24 -8.67 -1.08 -4.64
CA GLU A 24 -9.66 -1.54 -3.66
C GLU A 24 -10.49 -2.72 -4.15
N GLY A 25 -10.26 -3.14 -5.40
CA GLY A 25 -10.98 -4.26 -5.99
C GLY A 25 -10.65 -5.60 -5.35
N GLU A 26 -11.50 -6.58 -5.57
CA GLU A 26 -11.40 -7.89 -4.93
C GLU A 26 -10.13 -8.65 -5.31
N GLN A 27 -9.63 -8.49 -6.53
CA GLN A 27 -8.44 -9.22 -6.96
C GLN A 27 -7.24 -8.92 -6.06
N HIS A 28 -6.94 -7.65 -5.84
CA HIS A 28 -5.83 -7.24 -4.98
C HIS A 28 -6.14 -7.51 -3.50
N THR A 29 -7.37 -7.22 -3.09
CA THR A 29 -7.80 -7.41 -1.71
C THR A 29 -7.72 -8.88 -1.27
N ALA A 30 -8.09 -9.81 -2.16
CA ALA A 30 -8.00 -11.24 -1.86
C ALA A 30 -6.55 -11.65 -1.54
N ILE A 31 -5.59 -11.11 -2.27
CA ILE A 31 -4.17 -11.37 -2.02
C ILE A 31 -3.77 -10.79 -0.67
N MET A 32 -4.18 -9.57 -0.37
CA MET A 32 -3.85 -8.91 0.89
C MET A 32 -4.42 -9.64 2.10
N ARG A 33 -5.57 -10.30 1.96
CA ARG A 33 -6.14 -11.11 3.04
C ARG A 33 -5.26 -12.30 3.43
N THR A 34 -4.36 -12.72 2.56
CA THR A 34 -3.45 -13.84 2.85
C THR A 34 -2.14 -13.38 3.50
N MET A 35 -1.97 -12.08 3.71
CA MET A 35 -0.73 -11.52 4.28
C MET A 35 -0.56 -11.95 5.72
N PRO A 36 0.51 -12.71 6.06
CA PRO A 36 0.71 -13.18 7.43
C PRO A 36 1.04 -12.03 8.37
N GLY A 37 0.48 -12.04 9.57
CA GLY A 37 0.77 -11.04 10.60
C GLY A 37 0.20 -9.66 10.35
N LEU A 38 -0.57 -9.47 9.30
CA LEU A 38 -1.20 -8.18 8.99
C LEU A 38 -2.35 -7.95 9.96
N ALA A 39 -2.22 -6.91 10.78
CA ALA A 39 -3.24 -6.57 11.78
C ALA A 39 -4.29 -5.61 11.24
N LYS A 40 -3.89 -4.73 10.33
CA LYS A 40 -4.79 -3.71 9.77
C LYS A 40 -4.23 -3.20 8.46
N TRP A 41 -5.10 -2.97 7.49
CA TRP A 41 -4.75 -2.36 6.21
C TRP A 41 -5.71 -1.23 5.91
N VAL A 42 -5.17 -0.05 5.62
CA VAL A 42 -5.95 1.14 5.29
C VAL A 42 -5.46 1.69 3.96
N GLN A 43 -6.40 2.02 3.10
CA GLN A 43 -6.12 2.71 1.85
C GLN A 43 -6.54 4.18 1.99
N ASN A 44 -5.62 5.08 1.67
CA ASN A 44 -5.92 6.50 1.58
C ASN A 44 -5.93 6.86 0.10
N HIS A 45 -7.11 7.18 -0.43
CA HIS A 45 -7.29 7.55 -1.83
C HIS A 45 -7.14 9.05 -1.97
N VAL A 46 -6.20 9.51 -2.79
CA VAL A 46 -6.00 10.94 -3.01
C VAL A 46 -7.19 11.49 -3.79
N ILE A 47 -7.85 12.50 -3.24
CA ILE A 47 -9.01 13.14 -3.87
C ILE A 47 -8.69 14.56 -4.35
N SER A 48 -7.72 15.23 -3.72
CA SER A 48 -7.29 16.57 -4.13
C SER A 48 -5.96 16.93 -3.47
N ALA A 49 -5.31 17.95 -4.00
CA ALA A 49 -4.09 18.50 -3.45
C ALA A 49 -3.98 19.98 -3.85
N PRO A 50 -3.23 20.80 -3.08
CA PRO A 50 -2.94 22.16 -3.54
C PRO A 50 -1.89 22.09 -4.64
N GLY A 51 -2.32 22.04 -5.89
CA GLY A 51 -1.45 21.82 -7.04
C GLY A 51 -1.41 20.37 -7.49
N GLU A 52 -0.33 19.96 -8.14
CA GLU A 52 -0.17 18.59 -8.62
C GLU A 52 0.01 17.61 -7.45
N PRO A 53 -0.81 16.57 -7.33
CA PRO A 53 -0.64 15.59 -6.26
C PRO A 53 0.69 14.86 -6.33
N ALA A 54 1.31 14.65 -5.17
CA ALA A 54 2.59 13.94 -5.07
C ALA A 54 2.47 12.44 -5.35
N CYS A 55 1.27 11.88 -5.16
CA CYS A 55 0.99 10.45 -5.37
C CYS A 55 -0.49 10.26 -5.61
N ASP A 56 -0.88 9.02 -5.91
CA ASP A 56 -2.29 8.68 -6.18
C ASP A 56 -2.96 8.02 -4.97
N GLY A 57 -2.19 7.42 -4.09
CA GLY A 57 -2.71 6.81 -2.89
C GLY A 57 -1.62 6.52 -1.87
N VAL A 58 -2.03 6.33 -0.63
CA VAL A 58 -1.13 5.97 0.46
C VAL A 58 -1.73 4.78 1.20
N GLY A 59 -1.04 3.65 1.14
CA GLY A 59 -1.46 2.43 1.82
C GLY A 59 -0.72 2.28 3.15
N GLU A 60 -1.45 1.92 4.18
CA GLU A 60 -0.89 1.74 5.50
C GLU A 60 -1.14 0.31 5.96
N LEU A 61 -0.07 -0.40 6.32
CA LEU A 61 -0.13 -1.77 6.81
C LEU A 61 0.44 -1.81 8.23
N TRP A 62 -0.41 -2.20 9.21
CA TRP A 62 0.02 -2.43 10.58
C TRP A 62 0.28 -3.91 10.80
N PHE A 63 1.38 -4.22 11.47
CA PHE A 63 1.76 -5.59 11.80
C PHE A 63 1.83 -5.78 13.32
N GLU A 64 1.66 -7.01 13.77
CA GLU A 64 1.60 -7.32 15.21
C GLU A 64 2.94 -7.13 15.91
N SER A 65 4.06 -7.30 15.17
CA SER A 65 5.41 -7.14 15.70
C SER A 65 6.38 -6.85 14.56
N ASP A 66 7.61 -6.45 14.91
CA ASP A 66 8.66 -6.23 13.92
C ASP A 66 9.00 -7.53 13.18
N GLU A 67 9.01 -8.65 13.90
CA GLU A 67 9.26 -9.96 13.29
C GLU A 67 8.13 -10.35 12.32
N ALA A 68 6.89 -10.08 12.71
CA ALA A 68 5.73 -10.34 11.83
C ALA A 68 5.83 -9.49 10.56
N MET A 69 6.21 -8.22 10.67
CA MET A 69 6.39 -7.35 9.52
C MET A 69 7.49 -7.86 8.59
N GLN A 70 8.66 -8.20 9.11
CA GLN A 70 9.74 -8.71 8.30
C GLN A 70 9.36 -10.02 7.62
N SER A 71 8.67 -10.90 8.33
CA SER A 71 8.17 -12.15 7.77
C SER A 71 7.18 -11.89 6.65
N ALA A 72 6.25 -10.96 6.84
CA ALA A 72 5.26 -10.59 5.82
C ALA A 72 5.90 -9.99 4.58
N LEU A 73 6.85 -9.06 4.74
CA LEU A 73 7.53 -8.41 3.63
C LEU A 73 8.34 -9.40 2.77
N ASN A 74 8.73 -10.54 3.35
CA ASN A 74 9.48 -11.59 2.66
C ASN A 74 8.61 -12.79 2.29
N SER A 75 7.28 -12.69 2.45
CA SER A 75 6.37 -13.80 2.25
C SER A 75 5.94 -13.97 0.78
N PRO A 76 5.47 -15.19 0.42
CA PRO A 76 4.85 -15.39 -0.90
C PRO A 76 3.65 -14.48 -1.13
N ALA A 77 2.91 -14.13 -0.08
CA ALA A 77 1.79 -13.19 -0.18
C ALA A 77 2.25 -11.81 -0.64
N MET A 78 3.38 -11.32 -0.13
CA MET A 78 3.95 -10.04 -0.58
C MET A 78 4.41 -10.12 -2.02
N THR A 79 5.05 -11.22 -2.42
CA THR A 79 5.45 -11.42 -3.81
C THR A 79 4.23 -11.37 -4.73
N ALA A 80 3.14 -12.04 -4.35
CA ALA A 80 1.91 -12.03 -5.13
C ALA A 80 1.29 -10.62 -5.19
N ALA A 81 1.31 -9.88 -4.09
CA ALA A 81 0.80 -8.51 -4.03
C ALA A 81 1.59 -7.57 -4.94
N VAL A 82 2.92 -7.70 -4.95
CA VAL A 82 3.80 -6.90 -5.82
C VAL A 82 3.56 -7.24 -7.29
N GLU A 83 3.43 -8.51 -7.62
CA GLU A 83 3.12 -8.91 -9.01
C GLU A 83 1.77 -8.37 -9.46
N ASP A 84 0.76 -8.43 -8.61
CA ASP A 84 -0.56 -7.88 -8.93
C ASP A 84 -0.51 -6.35 -9.04
N ALA A 85 0.31 -5.69 -8.22
CA ALA A 85 0.46 -4.24 -8.24
C ALA A 85 0.95 -3.72 -9.58
N LYS A 86 1.70 -4.50 -10.33
CA LYS A 86 2.17 -4.12 -11.68
C LYS A 86 1.03 -3.85 -12.65
N ASN A 87 -0.16 -4.34 -12.37
CA ASN A 87 -1.33 -4.11 -13.21
C ASN A 87 -1.88 -2.69 -13.09
N PHE A 88 -1.59 -1.98 -11.99
CA PHE A 88 -2.16 -0.65 -11.77
C PHE A 88 -1.16 0.39 -11.26
N LEU A 89 0.07 -0.01 -10.90
CA LEU A 89 1.10 0.88 -10.38
C LEU A 89 2.34 0.92 -11.26
N ASP A 90 3.02 2.07 -11.21
CA ASP A 90 4.38 2.21 -11.69
C ASP A 90 5.29 1.83 -10.52
N MET A 91 5.86 0.64 -10.56
CA MET A 91 6.64 0.11 -9.44
C MET A 91 7.98 0.82 -9.24
N GLU A 92 8.50 1.48 -10.28
CA GLU A 92 9.74 2.26 -10.13
C GLU A 92 9.51 3.54 -9.33
N LYS A 93 8.28 4.09 -9.42
CA LYS A 93 7.93 5.35 -8.74
C LYS A 93 7.22 5.11 -7.42
N THR A 94 6.65 3.94 -7.22
CA THR A 94 5.96 3.57 -5.98
C THR A 94 7.00 3.32 -4.89
N GLY A 95 6.82 3.97 -3.74
CA GLY A 95 7.75 3.88 -2.63
C GLY A 95 7.22 3.07 -1.47
N LEU A 96 8.15 2.57 -0.65
CA LEU A 96 7.84 1.90 0.61
C LEU A 96 8.70 2.52 1.71
N VAL A 97 8.07 2.92 2.80
CA VAL A 97 8.78 3.35 4.01
C VAL A 97 8.24 2.60 5.21
N ILE A 98 9.12 2.32 6.16
CA ILE A 98 8.75 1.72 7.44
C ILE A 98 8.82 2.83 8.46
N VAL A 99 7.76 3.00 9.24
CA VAL A 99 7.61 4.15 10.13
C VAL A 99 7.28 3.73 11.54
N GLU A 100 7.65 4.59 12.49
CA GLU A 100 7.19 4.51 13.87
C GLU A 100 6.19 5.64 14.06
N GLU A 101 4.97 5.27 14.39
CA GLU A 101 3.90 6.24 14.61
C GLU A 101 4.06 6.89 15.99
N LYS A 102 4.07 8.21 16.02
CA LYS A 102 4.15 8.98 17.27
C LYS A 102 3.00 9.96 17.33
N THR A 103 2.12 9.79 18.31
CA THR A 103 1.04 10.73 18.54
C THR A 103 1.60 11.92 19.31
N VAL A 104 1.66 13.07 18.67
CA VAL A 104 2.18 14.32 19.27
C VAL A 104 1.04 15.12 19.88
N ILE A 105 -0.10 15.14 19.20
CA ILE A 105 -1.34 15.75 19.69
C ILE A 105 -2.46 14.75 19.44
N GLY A 106 -3.26 14.54 20.39
CA GLY A 106 -4.35 13.56 20.25
C GLY A 106 -4.99 13.24 21.55
#